data_8c2cbfae52304dbfd6cc5be964622971
#
_entry.id   8c2cbfae52304dbfd6cc5be964622971
#
_cell.length_a   1.000
_cell.length_b   1.000
_cell.length_c   1.000
_cell.angle_alpha   90.00
_cell.angle_beta   90.00
_cell.angle_gamma   90.00
#
_symmetry.space_group_name_H-M   'P 1'
#
loop_
_entity.id
_entity.type
_entity.pdbx_description
1 polymer ?
#
loop_
_entity_poly.entity_id
_entity_poly.type
_entity_poly.pdbx_seq_one_letter_code
_entity_poly.pdbx_strand_id
1 'polypeptide(L)'
;MKLKRCMFMFLLVCSFFLCACGSREMTIDGEAVEVIPDDDGKGSSFVIRTDDGEEIGVLIDDDTAIVSYADDRAFEEFRNGSLTAFTATAYCKRRKFSLERGDSSEIDAYRAAEIGITSYLTGDSEKLSDGTALDVWKDSDSTMYRLKDGMELLKVQNPSGPEGVYAGGTESFDDLSEKAQAGIQTYYDGQGLLYDVQEELEKAYACFRKSLEENEEFCIWTVSQDVAPTASSEKIICFETTVTMPDDGSGSEYCQGAVFDRETGEYMDTWELFTCGKKEAIKEILDMAGITEEPLRSEMAASMDSKNMVLFDEGIEVYFPRGTLKSQEELYILGLDYDDRLLGILQEWAVPRIIE
;
A
#
# COMPACT_ATOMS: atom_id res chain seq x y z
N MET A 1 7.30 -20.76 -12.41
CA MET A 1 8.66 -21.30 -12.12
C MET A 1 9.73 -20.21 -11.89
N LYS A 2 9.42 -18.93 -12.20
CA LYS A 2 10.34 -17.77 -12.01
C LYS A 2 10.31 -17.16 -10.59
N LEU A 3 9.21 -17.27 -9.85
CA LEU A 3 9.11 -16.75 -8.48
C LEU A 3 10.09 -17.41 -7.49
N LYS A 4 10.47 -18.67 -7.72
CA LYS A 4 11.49 -19.34 -6.90
C LYS A 4 12.92 -18.81 -7.15
N ARG A 5 13.19 -18.12 -8.27
CA ARG A 5 14.51 -17.56 -8.59
C ARG A 5 14.76 -16.22 -7.91
N CYS A 6 13.75 -15.35 -7.76
CA CYS A 6 13.91 -14.08 -7.04
C CYS A 6 14.08 -14.28 -5.55
N MET A 7 13.30 -15.19 -4.93
CA MET A 7 13.45 -15.52 -3.51
C MET A 7 14.78 -16.20 -3.20
N PHE A 8 15.36 -16.94 -4.19
CA PHE A 8 16.69 -17.55 -4.05
C PHE A 8 17.83 -16.54 -4.20
N MET A 9 17.61 -15.49 -4.99
CA MET A 9 18.62 -14.44 -5.19
C MET A 9 18.68 -13.51 -3.96
N PHE A 10 17.55 -13.23 -3.30
CA PHE A 10 17.49 -12.49 -2.04
C PHE A 10 18.15 -13.28 -0.88
N LEU A 11 17.93 -14.59 -0.81
CA LEU A 11 18.59 -15.48 0.15
C LEU A 11 20.10 -15.66 -0.14
N LEU A 12 20.54 -15.52 -1.40
CA LEU A 12 21.95 -15.63 -1.76
C LEU A 12 22.73 -14.35 -1.47
N VAL A 13 22.09 -13.17 -1.54
CA VAL A 13 22.73 -11.91 -1.12
C VAL A 13 22.92 -11.88 0.38
N CYS A 14 21.93 -12.34 1.16
CA CYS A 14 22.09 -12.50 2.61
C CYS A 14 23.14 -13.56 3.03
N SER A 15 23.45 -14.55 2.17
CA SER A 15 24.43 -15.60 2.53
C SER A 15 25.87 -15.26 2.16
N PHE A 16 26.14 -14.25 1.32
CA PHE A 16 27.51 -13.84 0.99
C PHE A 16 28.16 -12.91 2.03
N PHE A 17 27.37 -12.31 2.94
CA PHE A 17 27.91 -11.55 4.08
C PHE A 17 28.28 -12.41 5.28
N LEU A 18 28.04 -13.71 5.26
CA LEU A 18 28.31 -14.62 6.40
C LEU A 18 29.71 -15.25 6.42
N CYS A 19 30.61 -14.88 5.53
CA CYS A 19 31.97 -15.43 5.47
C CYS A 19 33.08 -14.40 5.41
N ALA A 20 33.12 -13.46 6.38
CA ALA A 20 34.35 -12.70 6.64
C ALA A 20 34.56 -12.50 8.14
N CYS A 21 35.49 -13.26 8.70
CA CYS A 21 36.23 -13.04 9.93
C CYS A 21 35.53 -12.40 11.15
N GLY A 22 35.05 -13.19 12.07
CA GLY A 22 35.39 -13.03 13.51
C GLY A 22 34.86 -11.86 14.32
N SER A 23 34.15 -10.88 13.77
CA SER A 23 33.45 -9.86 14.53
C SER A 23 32.01 -10.32 14.76
N ARG A 24 31.67 -10.58 16.02
CA ARG A 24 30.28 -10.86 16.39
C ARG A 24 29.51 -9.57 16.16
N GLU A 25 28.69 -9.52 15.12
CA GLU A 25 27.73 -8.46 14.86
C GLU A 25 26.48 -8.66 15.70
N MET A 26 25.82 -7.59 16.06
CA MET A 26 24.52 -7.58 16.71
C MET A 26 23.59 -6.61 15.98
N THR A 27 22.32 -6.92 15.95
CA THR A 27 21.28 -6.06 15.41
C THR A 27 20.53 -5.42 16.58
N ILE A 28 20.24 -4.15 16.48
CA ILE A 28 19.44 -3.37 17.42
C ILE A 28 18.31 -2.74 16.60
N ASP A 29 17.07 -3.11 16.91
CA ASP A 29 15.87 -2.61 16.25
C ASP A 29 15.02 -1.84 17.23
N GLY A 30 14.40 -0.75 16.80
CA GLY A 30 13.47 -0.02 17.61
C GLY A 30 13.32 1.46 17.22
N GLU A 31 12.63 2.20 18.07
CA GLU A 31 12.36 3.63 17.90
C GLU A 31 13.47 4.49 18.51
N ALA A 32 13.97 5.46 17.77
CA ALA A 32 14.89 6.47 18.28
C ALA A 32 14.14 7.42 19.22
N VAL A 33 14.49 7.33 20.51
CA VAL A 33 13.86 8.12 21.58
C VAL A 33 14.64 9.36 21.95
N GLU A 34 15.90 9.45 21.53
CA GLU A 34 16.76 10.61 21.76
C GLU A 34 17.81 10.66 20.65
N VAL A 35 17.97 11.81 20.01
CA VAL A 35 19.03 12.09 19.06
C VAL A 35 20.04 13.03 19.73
N ILE A 36 21.31 12.62 19.77
CA ILE A 36 22.39 13.34 20.44
C ILE A 36 23.31 13.89 19.35
N PRO A 37 23.25 15.21 19.06
CA PRO A 37 24.09 15.81 18.04
C PRO A 37 25.56 15.76 18.45
N ASP A 38 26.46 15.53 17.49
CA ASP A 38 27.89 15.62 17.71
C ASP A 38 28.34 17.07 17.78
N ASP A 39 29.41 17.34 18.51
CA ASP A 39 29.96 18.70 18.72
C ASP A 39 30.33 19.40 17.40
N ASP A 40 30.63 18.62 16.36
CA ASP A 40 30.98 19.10 15.03
C ASP A 40 29.79 19.25 14.06
N GLY A 41 28.58 18.86 14.46
CA GLY A 41 27.36 18.92 13.66
C GLY A 41 27.37 18.01 12.42
N LYS A 42 28.26 17.02 12.37
CA LYS A 42 28.43 16.10 11.22
C LYS A 42 27.93 14.69 11.44
N GLY A 43 27.61 14.35 12.64
CA GLY A 43 27.05 13.05 13.02
C GLY A 43 26.13 13.21 14.22
N SER A 44 25.17 12.34 14.34
CA SER A 44 24.30 12.30 15.51
C SER A 44 24.27 10.87 16.01
N SER A 45 24.75 10.66 17.22
CA SER A 45 24.47 9.43 17.94
C SER A 45 23.01 9.46 18.42
N PHE A 46 22.41 8.31 18.66
CA PHE A 46 21.03 8.25 19.13
C PHE A 46 20.80 7.07 20.08
N VAL A 47 19.70 7.12 20.81
CA VAL A 47 19.26 6.06 21.70
C VAL A 47 18.06 5.37 21.07
N ILE A 48 18.15 4.06 20.84
CA ILE A 48 17.03 3.22 20.42
C ILE A 48 16.37 2.61 21.66
N ARG A 49 15.05 2.69 21.73
CA ARG A 49 14.22 1.85 22.60
C ARG A 49 13.74 0.67 21.82
N THR A 50 14.11 -0.52 22.26
CA THR A 50 13.71 -1.79 21.66
C THR A 50 12.28 -2.18 22.09
N ASP A 51 11.67 -3.16 21.44
CA ASP A 51 10.30 -3.62 21.71
C ASP A 51 10.13 -4.15 23.15
N ASP A 52 11.20 -4.66 23.76
CA ASP A 52 11.20 -5.10 25.17
C ASP A 52 11.47 -3.95 26.17
N GLY A 53 11.58 -2.71 25.66
CA GLY A 53 11.73 -1.47 26.44
C GLY A 53 13.16 -1.19 26.90
N GLU A 54 14.17 -1.93 26.44
CA GLU A 54 15.58 -1.63 26.70
C GLU A 54 16.01 -0.40 25.88
N GLU A 55 16.78 0.49 26.49
CA GLU A 55 17.34 1.66 25.81
C GLU A 55 18.84 1.43 25.56
N ILE A 56 19.25 1.55 24.30
CA ILE A 56 20.60 1.25 23.84
C ILE A 56 21.11 2.40 22.98
N GLY A 57 22.32 2.88 23.27
CA GLY A 57 22.98 3.90 22.47
C GLY A 57 23.55 3.35 21.16
N VAL A 58 23.38 4.09 20.08
CA VAL A 58 23.98 3.81 18.76
C VAL A 58 24.93 4.95 18.41
N LEU A 59 26.22 4.61 18.27
CA LEU A 59 27.27 5.54 17.88
C LEU A 59 27.47 5.50 16.37
N ILE A 60 27.52 6.69 15.78
CA ILE A 60 27.77 6.91 14.36
C ILE A 60 29.19 7.46 14.19
N ASP A 61 29.87 7.05 13.15
CA ASP A 61 31.14 7.65 12.71
C ASP A 61 31.19 7.77 11.18
N ASP A 62 32.30 8.30 10.67
CA ASP A 62 32.48 8.54 9.23
C ASP A 62 32.43 7.24 8.38
N ASP A 63 32.63 6.07 9.00
CA ASP A 63 32.59 4.76 8.34
C ASP A 63 31.19 4.11 8.42
N THR A 64 30.22 4.70 9.13
CA THR A 64 28.87 4.18 9.26
C THR A 64 28.07 4.38 7.98
N ALA A 65 27.61 3.28 7.36
CA ALA A 65 26.69 3.35 6.25
C ALA A 65 25.29 3.71 6.73
N ILE A 66 24.63 4.64 6.05
CA ILE A 66 23.24 5.03 6.34
C ILE A 66 22.41 4.77 5.12
N VAL A 67 21.31 4.03 5.29
CA VAL A 67 20.33 3.67 4.27
C VAL A 67 18.96 4.07 4.78
N SER A 68 18.14 4.68 3.95
CA SER A 68 16.71 4.83 4.25
C SER A 68 15.91 3.78 3.47
N TYR A 69 15.09 3.04 4.18
CA TYR A 69 14.08 2.17 3.60
C TYR A 69 12.73 2.88 3.53
N ALA A 70 12.56 4.02 4.20
CA ALA A 70 11.35 4.80 4.16
C ALA A 70 11.26 5.61 2.84
N ASP A 71 12.04 6.68 2.74
CA ASP A 71 12.14 7.51 1.53
C ASP A 71 13.45 8.34 1.54
N ASP A 72 13.67 9.11 0.47
CA ASP A 72 14.83 10.00 0.34
C ASP A 72 14.79 11.16 1.35
N ARG A 73 13.59 11.62 1.74
CA ARG A 73 13.42 12.70 2.72
C ARG A 73 13.95 12.29 4.10
N ALA A 74 13.62 11.07 4.55
CA ALA A 74 14.12 10.53 5.81
C ALA A 74 15.66 10.48 5.83
N PHE A 75 16.27 10.07 4.71
CA PHE A 75 17.73 10.04 4.57
C PHE A 75 18.35 11.45 4.68
N GLU A 76 17.81 12.42 3.97
CA GLU A 76 18.33 13.81 3.99
C GLU A 76 18.11 14.47 5.36
N GLU A 77 16.95 14.27 6.00
CA GLU A 77 16.65 14.80 7.32
C GLU A 77 17.55 14.18 8.40
N PHE A 78 17.84 12.87 8.29
CA PHE A 78 18.79 12.23 9.19
C PHE A 78 20.20 12.82 9.04
N ARG A 79 20.68 12.96 7.80
CA ARG A 79 22.02 13.49 7.52
C ARG A 79 22.22 14.93 7.97
N ASN A 80 21.19 15.76 7.91
CA ASN A 80 21.28 17.15 8.33
C ASN A 80 20.91 17.35 9.81
N GLY A 81 20.59 16.27 10.54
CA GLY A 81 20.28 16.29 11.97
C GLY A 81 18.88 16.86 12.31
N SER A 82 17.98 16.97 11.33
CA SER A 82 16.60 17.45 11.56
C SER A 82 15.62 16.31 11.89
N LEU A 83 15.98 15.07 11.61
CA LEU A 83 15.15 13.91 11.94
C LEU A 83 15.20 13.62 13.45
N THR A 84 14.08 13.83 14.14
CA THR A 84 14.02 13.76 15.61
C THR A 84 13.33 12.51 16.15
N ALA A 85 12.51 11.85 15.34
CA ALA A 85 11.80 10.62 15.70
C ALA A 85 11.74 9.69 14.47
N PHE A 86 12.24 8.48 14.62
CA PHE A 86 12.32 7.49 13.56
C PHE A 86 12.48 6.09 14.15
N THR A 87 12.15 5.07 13.39
CA THR A 87 12.54 3.69 13.70
C THR A 87 13.73 3.29 12.85
N ALA A 88 14.62 2.50 13.40
CA ALA A 88 15.81 2.07 12.71
C ALA A 88 16.23 0.66 13.11
N THR A 89 16.89 -0.01 12.16
CA THR A 89 17.70 -1.20 12.37
C THR A 89 19.17 -0.80 12.34
N ALA A 90 19.90 -0.99 13.44
CA ALA A 90 21.34 -0.72 13.53
C ALA A 90 22.13 -2.02 13.58
N TYR A 91 23.03 -2.22 12.61
CA TYR A 91 23.96 -3.34 12.57
C TYR A 91 25.26 -2.94 13.25
N CYS A 92 25.48 -3.41 14.48
CA CYS A 92 26.51 -2.94 15.37
C CYS A 92 27.62 -3.96 15.60
N LYS A 93 28.85 -3.47 15.82
CA LYS A 93 29.95 -4.27 16.36
C LYS A 93 29.75 -4.52 17.85
N ARG A 94 29.92 -5.73 18.33
CA ARG A 94 29.72 -6.12 19.76
C ARG A 94 30.70 -5.50 20.76
N ARG A 95 31.36 -4.45 20.43
CA ARG A 95 32.19 -3.70 21.38
C ARG A 95 31.36 -2.63 22.05
N LYS A 96 31.21 -2.76 23.36
CA LYS A 96 30.47 -1.84 24.22
C LYS A 96 31.26 -0.55 24.44
N PHE A 97 30.54 0.56 24.41
CA PHE A 97 31.00 1.91 24.73
C PHE A 97 30.02 2.50 25.76
N SER A 98 30.32 3.70 26.25
CA SER A 98 29.38 4.53 27.00
C SER A 98 29.00 5.73 26.14
N LEU A 99 27.72 6.09 26.15
CA LEU A 99 27.17 7.29 25.52
C LEU A 99 26.56 8.17 26.61
N GLU A 100 26.99 9.43 26.70
CA GLU A 100 26.41 10.43 27.58
C GLU A 100 25.12 10.98 26.93
N ARG A 101 24.03 10.97 27.66
CA ARG A 101 22.74 11.51 27.24
C ARG A 101 22.64 13.01 27.55
N GLY A 102 21.62 13.67 26.99
CA GLY A 102 21.36 15.10 27.24
C GLY A 102 21.07 15.43 28.71
N ASP A 103 20.65 14.49 29.51
CA ASP A 103 20.47 14.62 30.98
C ASP A 103 21.73 14.30 31.80
N SER A 104 22.88 14.10 31.13
CA SER A 104 24.18 13.70 31.70
C SER A 104 24.17 12.28 32.32
N SER A 105 23.18 11.45 32.04
CA SER A 105 23.24 10.03 32.36
C SER A 105 24.05 9.27 31.30
N GLU A 106 24.64 8.14 31.67
CA GLU A 106 25.37 7.28 30.75
C GLU A 106 24.54 6.04 30.41
N ILE A 107 24.60 5.63 29.15
CA ILE A 107 23.94 4.43 28.63
C ILE A 107 24.95 3.56 27.88
N ASP A 108 24.70 2.25 27.88
CA ASP A 108 25.46 1.32 27.05
C ASP A 108 25.25 1.62 25.58
N ALA A 109 26.32 1.69 24.83
CA ALA A 109 26.27 2.03 23.42
C ALA A 109 27.12 1.09 22.56
N TYR A 110 26.74 0.99 21.29
CA TYR A 110 27.46 0.19 20.30
C TYR A 110 27.67 1.00 19.03
N ARG A 111 28.81 0.81 18.39
CA ARG A 111 29.12 1.49 17.13
C ARG A 111 28.46 0.76 15.97
N ALA A 112 27.65 1.48 15.20
CA ALA A 112 27.02 0.98 14.01
C ALA A 112 28.02 0.86 12.84
N ALA A 113 27.93 -0.21 12.10
CA ALA A 113 28.54 -0.34 10.78
C ALA A 113 27.55 0.11 9.69
N GLU A 114 26.24 -0.12 9.96
CA GLU A 114 25.16 0.29 9.08
C GLU A 114 23.93 0.66 9.90
N ILE A 115 23.17 1.63 9.42
CA ILE A 115 21.88 2.04 9.98
C ILE A 115 20.86 2.04 8.84
N GLY A 116 19.78 1.31 8.99
CA GLY A 116 18.61 1.32 8.12
C GLY A 116 17.46 2.07 8.78
N ILE A 117 17.06 3.22 8.25
CA ILE A 117 15.87 3.95 8.72
C ILE A 117 14.65 3.30 8.10
N THR A 118 13.74 2.78 8.91
CA THR A 118 12.57 2.02 8.45
C THR A 118 11.28 2.84 8.44
N SER A 119 11.12 3.77 9.38
CA SER A 119 10.02 4.73 9.39
C SER A 119 10.43 6.02 10.10
N TYR A 120 9.68 7.09 9.90
CA TYR A 120 9.98 8.37 10.52
C TYR A 120 8.74 9.24 10.72
N LEU A 121 8.83 10.13 11.71
CA LEU A 121 7.86 11.19 11.96
C LEU A 121 8.04 12.31 10.93
N THR A 122 7.03 12.58 10.11
CA THR A 122 7.15 13.54 8.97
C THR A 122 7.23 15.01 9.40
N GLY A 123 6.89 15.33 10.64
CA GLY A 123 6.69 16.70 11.11
C GLY A 123 5.34 17.31 10.69
N ASP A 124 4.59 16.62 9.83
CA ASP A 124 3.21 16.97 9.53
C ASP A 124 2.31 16.60 10.70
N SER A 125 1.20 17.26 10.86
CA SER A 125 0.22 16.96 11.91
C SER A 125 -1.18 16.99 11.34
N GLU A 126 -1.91 15.91 11.57
CA GLU A 126 -3.33 15.83 11.28
C GLU A 126 -4.16 16.09 12.54
N LYS A 127 -5.43 16.44 12.36
CA LYS A 127 -6.34 16.69 13.48
C LYS A 127 -7.69 16.04 13.20
N LEU A 128 -8.19 15.39 14.22
CA LEU A 128 -9.57 14.94 14.25
C LEU A 128 -10.54 16.11 14.41
N SER A 129 -11.81 15.88 14.12
CA SER A 129 -12.87 16.90 14.20
C SER A 129 -13.06 17.48 15.61
N ASP A 130 -12.71 16.72 16.66
CA ASP A 130 -12.73 17.17 18.05
C ASP A 130 -11.47 17.98 18.45
N GLY A 131 -10.51 18.15 17.52
CA GLY A 131 -9.26 18.86 17.74
C GLY A 131 -8.11 18.00 18.26
N THR A 132 -8.30 16.69 18.44
CA THR A 132 -7.23 15.75 18.82
C THR A 132 -6.16 15.75 17.73
N ALA A 133 -4.91 16.06 18.10
CA ALA A 133 -3.78 16.09 17.18
C ALA A 133 -3.14 14.71 17.06
N LEU A 134 -2.78 14.35 15.83
CA LEU A 134 -2.13 13.10 15.48
C LEU A 134 -0.71 13.34 14.96
N ASP A 135 0.18 12.41 15.23
CA ASP A 135 1.48 12.30 14.58
C ASP A 135 1.36 11.48 13.31
N VAL A 136 2.01 11.95 12.24
CA VAL A 136 2.03 11.27 10.94
C VAL A 136 3.41 10.64 10.75
N TRP A 137 3.43 9.32 10.68
CA TRP A 137 4.63 8.53 10.44
C TRP A 137 4.59 7.93 9.04
N LYS A 138 5.73 7.90 8.38
CA LYS A 138 5.89 7.25 7.07
C LYS A 138 6.91 6.13 7.12
N ASP A 139 6.63 5.04 6.40
CA ASP A 139 7.58 4.00 6.01
C ASP A 139 7.63 3.88 4.48
N SER A 140 8.20 2.79 3.93
CA SER A 140 8.36 2.59 2.49
C SER A 140 7.04 2.45 1.72
N ASP A 141 5.99 1.97 2.36
CA ASP A 141 4.74 1.56 1.71
C ASP A 141 3.48 1.98 2.48
N SER A 142 3.64 2.70 3.60
CA SER A 142 2.50 3.12 4.39
C SER A 142 2.67 4.48 5.09
N THR A 143 1.53 5.05 5.44
CA THR A 143 1.43 6.19 6.37
C THR A 143 0.66 5.75 7.59
N MET A 144 1.24 5.95 8.77
CA MET A 144 0.67 5.61 10.05
C MET A 144 0.28 6.87 10.82
N TYR A 145 -0.96 6.94 11.30
CA TYR A 145 -1.47 8.02 12.14
C TYR A 145 -1.56 7.56 13.59
N ARG A 146 -0.85 8.27 14.47
CA ARG A 146 -0.72 7.93 15.89
C ARG A 146 -1.21 9.05 16.78
N LEU A 147 -1.82 8.69 17.91
CA LEU A 147 -2.04 9.64 19.01
C LEU A 147 -0.68 10.05 19.62
N LYS A 148 -0.67 11.20 20.32
CA LYS A 148 0.56 11.73 20.96
C LYS A 148 1.14 10.82 22.07
N ASP A 149 0.38 9.87 22.56
CA ASP A 149 0.83 8.84 23.51
C ASP A 149 1.40 7.59 22.84
N GLY A 150 1.47 7.59 21.49
CA GLY A 150 2.02 6.53 20.67
C GLY A 150 0.99 5.49 20.19
N MET A 151 -0.30 5.61 20.57
CA MET A 151 -1.34 4.69 20.08
C MET A 151 -1.54 4.86 18.58
N GLU A 152 -1.37 3.79 17.83
CA GLU A 152 -1.58 3.72 16.39
C GLU A 152 -3.07 3.56 16.08
N LEU A 153 -3.63 4.52 15.35
CA LEU A 153 -5.06 4.52 15.00
C LEU A 153 -5.34 3.99 13.61
N LEU A 154 -4.67 4.56 12.61
CA LEU A 154 -4.90 4.25 11.20
C LEU A 154 -3.58 3.98 10.50
N LYS A 155 -3.53 2.89 9.77
CA LYS A 155 -2.49 2.59 8.78
C LYS A 155 -3.09 2.69 7.38
N VAL A 156 -2.62 3.66 6.60
CA VAL A 156 -2.92 3.77 5.17
C VAL A 156 -1.80 3.04 4.43
N GLN A 157 -2.07 1.82 3.99
CA GLN A 157 -1.12 1.03 3.24
C GLN A 157 -1.31 1.28 1.75
N ASN A 158 -0.24 1.74 1.11
CA ASN A 158 -0.19 1.88 -0.34
C ASN A 158 1.03 1.12 -0.84
N PRO A 159 0.88 0.00 -1.58
CA PRO A 159 2.00 -0.83 -2.06
C PRO A 159 3.02 -0.07 -2.90
N SER A 160 2.70 1.14 -3.28
CA SER A 160 3.46 1.96 -4.21
C SER A 160 4.08 3.20 -3.60
N GLY A 161 3.99 3.31 -2.28
CA GLY A 161 4.50 4.45 -1.51
C GLY A 161 3.43 5.47 -1.13
N PRO A 162 3.74 6.32 -0.16
CA PRO A 162 2.76 7.19 0.51
C PRO A 162 2.28 8.38 -0.33
N GLU A 163 2.79 8.59 -1.53
CA GLU A 163 2.59 9.85 -2.28
C GLU A 163 1.62 9.73 -3.46
N GLY A 164 1.03 8.56 -3.74
CA GLY A 164 0.12 8.44 -4.87
C GLY A 164 -0.44 7.06 -5.10
N VAL A 165 -1.24 6.95 -6.13
CA VAL A 165 -1.77 5.68 -6.64
C VAL A 165 -0.88 5.26 -7.81
N TYR A 166 -0.20 4.16 -7.65
CA TYR A 166 0.71 3.62 -8.67
C TYR A 166 0.03 2.46 -9.41
N ALA A 167 0.09 2.46 -10.72
CA ALA A 167 -0.34 1.34 -11.54
C ALA A 167 0.74 0.25 -11.52
N GLY A 168 0.66 -0.64 -10.53
CA GLY A 168 1.60 -1.76 -10.39
C GLY A 168 1.54 -2.74 -11.56
N GLY A 169 2.62 -3.49 -11.77
CA GLY A 169 2.66 -4.60 -12.74
C GLY A 169 2.75 -4.21 -14.20
N THR A 170 2.82 -2.92 -14.55
CA THR A 170 3.00 -2.48 -15.95
C THR A 170 4.34 -2.97 -16.53
N GLU A 171 5.34 -3.15 -15.69
CA GLU A 171 6.65 -3.73 -16.03
C GLU A 171 6.59 -5.22 -16.40
N SER A 172 5.48 -5.90 -16.11
CA SER A 172 5.27 -7.30 -16.49
C SER A 172 5.02 -7.47 -18.00
N PHE A 173 4.72 -6.37 -18.68
CA PHE A 173 4.44 -6.35 -20.12
C PHE A 173 5.63 -5.78 -20.86
N ASP A 174 6.56 -6.67 -21.29
CA ASP A 174 7.81 -6.33 -21.99
C ASP A 174 7.62 -5.46 -23.23
N ASP A 175 6.44 -5.48 -23.84
CA ASP A 175 6.08 -4.74 -25.06
C ASP A 175 5.27 -3.47 -24.83
N LEU A 176 4.96 -3.14 -23.56
CA LEU A 176 4.24 -1.91 -23.23
C LEU A 176 5.20 -0.71 -23.31
N SER A 177 4.91 0.22 -24.21
CA SER A 177 5.77 1.39 -24.39
C SER A 177 5.79 2.30 -23.16
N GLU A 178 6.91 3.02 -22.94
CA GLU A 178 7.00 4.04 -21.88
C GLU A 178 5.88 5.08 -21.96
N LYS A 179 5.44 5.42 -23.18
CA LYS A 179 4.31 6.33 -23.40
C LYS A 179 3.01 5.75 -22.87
N ALA A 180 2.75 4.48 -23.14
CA ALA A 180 1.53 3.81 -22.67
C ALA A 180 1.54 3.67 -21.13
N GLN A 181 2.68 3.29 -20.55
CA GLN A 181 2.86 3.25 -19.10
C GLN A 181 2.58 4.62 -18.45
N ALA A 182 3.16 5.69 -19.02
CA ALA A 182 2.93 7.05 -18.53
C ALA A 182 1.46 7.50 -18.68
N GLY A 183 0.76 7.08 -19.74
CA GLY A 183 -0.67 7.34 -19.95
C GLY A 183 -1.53 6.69 -18.88
N ILE A 184 -1.29 5.40 -18.60
CA ILE A 184 -1.95 4.63 -17.54
C ILE A 184 -1.70 5.29 -16.17
N GLN A 185 -0.44 5.61 -15.85
CA GLN A 185 -0.09 6.27 -14.60
C GLN A 185 -0.81 7.63 -14.45
N THR A 186 -0.85 8.43 -15.52
CA THR A 186 -1.56 9.73 -15.52
C THR A 186 -3.04 9.59 -15.19
N TYR A 187 -3.69 8.51 -15.67
CA TYR A 187 -5.08 8.23 -15.32
C TYR A 187 -5.24 7.98 -13.81
N TYR A 188 -4.38 7.14 -13.23
CA TYR A 188 -4.44 6.82 -11.81
C TYR A 188 -4.03 7.98 -10.90
N ASP A 189 -3.08 8.79 -11.32
CA ASP A 189 -2.75 10.06 -10.64
C ASP A 189 -3.96 11.00 -10.59
N GLY A 190 -4.73 11.05 -11.69
CA GLY A 190 -5.95 11.84 -11.78
C GLY A 190 -7.13 11.25 -11.00
N GLN A 191 -7.19 9.93 -10.87
CA GLN A 191 -8.21 9.25 -10.06
C GLN A 191 -7.98 9.47 -8.57
N GLY A 192 -6.73 9.36 -8.11
CA GLY A 192 -6.35 9.47 -6.72
C GLY A 192 -6.88 8.32 -5.85
N LEU A 193 -6.92 8.55 -4.55
CA LEU A 193 -7.49 7.60 -3.60
C LEU A 193 -9.01 7.54 -3.74
N LEU A 194 -9.57 6.34 -3.67
CA LEU A 194 -11.01 6.06 -3.72
C LEU A 194 -11.68 6.13 -2.34
N TYR A 195 -10.95 6.53 -1.33
CA TYR A 195 -11.43 6.75 0.03
C TYR A 195 -10.90 8.08 0.58
N ASP A 196 -11.58 8.61 1.59
CA ASP A 196 -11.17 9.82 2.29
C ASP A 196 -10.42 9.46 3.57
N VAL A 197 -9.14 9.81 3.64
CA VAL A 197 -8.28 9.49 4.80
C VAL A 197 -8.81 10.12 6.09
N GLN A 198 -9.37 11.34 6.02
CA GLN A 198 -9.92 12.00 7.20
C GLN A 198 -11.18 11.29 7.72
N GLU A 199 -12.03 10.82 6.80
CA GLU A 199 -13.20 10.01 7.18
C GLU A 199 -12.79 8.71 7.86
N GLU A 200 -11.77 8.02 7.31
CA GLU A 200 -11.25 6.77 7.89
C GLU A 200 -10.56 7.01 9.26
N LEU A 201 -9.89 8.14 9.45
CA LEU A 201 -9.32 8.55 10.74
C LEU A 201 -10.42 8.74 11.80
N GLU A 202 -11.53 9.39 11.46
CA GLU A 202 -12.65 9.59 12.38
C GLU A 202 -13.29 8.25 12.78
N LYS A 203 -13.44 7.33 11.82
CA LYS A 203 -13.95 5.98 12.06
C LYS A 203 -13.01 5.19 13.00
N ALA A 204 -11.71 5.20 12.69
CA ALA A 204 -10.69 4.55 13.50
C ALA A 204 -10.69 5.05 14.93
N TYR A 205 -10.74 6.37 15.12
CA TYR A 205 -10.78 6.98 16.45
C TYR A 205 -12.06 6.66 17.20
N ALA A 206 -13.21 6.66 16.52
CA ALA A 206 -14.48 6.25 17.14
C ALA A 206 -14.45 4.79 17.58
N CYS A 207 -13.88 3.90 16.77
CA CYS A 207 -13.69 2.48 17.11
C CYS A 207 -12.73 2.32 18.31
N PHE A 208 -11.61 3.04 18.32
CA PHE A 208 -10.68 3.06 19.45
C PHE A 208 -11.36 3.52 20.76
N ARG A 209 -12.13 4.61 20.71
CA ARG A 209 -12.87 5.10 21.86
C ARG A 209 -13.87 4.07 22.39
N LYS A 210 -14.58 3.40 21.49
CA LYS A 210 -15.52 2.34 21.84
C LYS A 210 -14.82 1.16 22.52
N SER A 211 -13.68 0.71 21.97
CA SER A 211 -12.91 -0.40 22.57
C SER A 211 -12.45 -0.08 24.00
N LEU A 212 -12.07 1.18 24.27
CA LEU A 212 -11.73 1.61 25.63
C LEU A 212 -12.94 1.57 26.59
N GLU A 213 -14.13 1.96 26.11
CA GLU A 213 -15.37 1.94 26.93
C GLU A 213 -15.81 0.49 27.24
N GLU A 214 -15.62 -0.43 26.26
CA GLU A 214 -15.98 -1.85 26.37
C GLU A 214 -14.88 -2.69 27.00
N ASN A 215 -13.70 -2.12 27.26
CA ASN A 215 -12.49 -2.79 27.76
C ASN A 215 -12.08 -3.95 26.83
N GLU A 216 -12.14 -3.70 25.53
CA GLU A 216 -11.71 -4.59 24.46
C GLU A 216 -10.38 -4.13 23.88
N GLU A 217 -9.67 -5.05 23.23
CA GLU A 217 -8.44 -4.73 22.52
C GLU A 217 -8.76 -3.99 21.21
N PHE A 218 -8.12 -2.85 21.00
CA PHE A 218 -8.23 -2.12 19.74
C PHE A 218 -7.29 -2.73 18.69
N CYS A 219 -7.83 -3.05 17.53
CA CYS A 219 -7.04 -3.41 16.36
C CYS A 219 -6.83 -2.19 15.48
N ILE A 220 -5.60 -1.96 15.03
CA ILE A 220 -5.25 -0.86 14.14
C ILE A 220 -6.14 -0.89 12.90
N TRP A 221 -6.77 0.25 12.60
CA TRP A 221 -7.57 0.42 11.39
C TRP A 221 -6.65 0.48 10.17
N THR A 222 -6.76 -0.48 9.25
CA THR A 222 -5.89 -0.53 8.07
C THR A 222 -6.69 -0.35 6.80
N VAL A 223 -6.30 0.62 5.97
CA VAL A 223 -6.88 0.88 4.66
C VAL A 223 -5.81 0.72 3.60
N SER A 224 -6.12 0.08 2.50
CA SER A 224 -5.21 -0.06 1.36
C SER A 224 -5.93 0.17 0.05
N GLN A 225 -5.20 0.69 -0.94
CA GLN A 225 -5.63 0.72 -2.33
C GLN A 225 -4.53 0.16 -3.20
N ASP A 226 -4.86 -0.84 -4.00
CA ASP A 226 -3.95 -1.49 -4.94
C ASP A 226 -4.48 -1.38 -6.36
N VAL A 227 -3.57 -1.26 -7.34
CA VAL A 227 -3.88 -1.23 -8.76
C VAL A 227 -3.03 -2.28 -9.45
N ALA A 228 -3.66 -3.27 -10.05
CA ALA A 228 -2.97 -4.37 -10.69
C ALA A 228 -3.56 -4.71 -12.07
N PRO A 229 -2.76 -5.16 -13.03
CA PRO A 229 -3.26 -5.64 -14.30
C PRO A 229 -3.98 -6.98 -14.13
N THR A 230 -5.11 -7.13 -14.83
CA THR A 230 -5.96 -8.31 -14.73
C THR A 230 -6.03 -9.11 -16.02
N ALA A 231 -5.98 -8.43 -17.16
CA ALA A 231 -6.06 -9.06 -18.47
C ALA A 231 -5.43 -8.19 -19.57
N SER A 232 -5.08 -8.80 -20.69
CA SER A 232 -4.63 -8.05 -21.85
C SER A 232 -4.94 -8.76 -23.17
N SER A 233 -5.03 -7.98 -24.24
CA SER A 233 -5.12 -8.44 -25.63
C SER A 233 -4.08 -7.72 -26.48
N GLU A 234 -4.14 -7.90 -27.81
CA GLU A 234 -3.29 -7.14 -28.73
C GLU A 234 -3.57 -5.63 -28.69
N LYS A 235 -4.77 -5.21 -28.28
CA LYS A 235 -5.24 -3.83 -28.37
C LYS A 235 -5.47 -3.17 -27.01
N ILE A 236 -5.81 -3.93 -26.00
CA ILE A 236 -6.14 -3.39 -24.67
C ILE A 236 -5.33 -4.01 -23.56
N ILE A 237 -5.21 -3.27 -22.48
CA ILE A 237 -4.74 -3.76 -21.18
C ILE A 237 -5.77 -3.34 -20.12
N CYS A 238 -6.11 -4.27 -19.24
CA CYS A 238 -7.14 -4.11 -18.21
C CYS A 238 -6.50 -4.11 -16.84
N PHE A 239 -7.01 -3.25 -15.98
CA PHE A 239 -6.59 -3.12 -14.59
C PHE A 239 -7.78 -3.21 -13.66
N GLU A 240 -7.49 -3.68 -12.47
CA GLU A 240 -8.36 -3.63 -11.30
C GLU A 240 -7.77 -2.66 -10.27
N THR A 241 -8.63 -1.84 -9.69
CA THR A 241 -8.32 -1.10 -8.46
C THR A 241 -9.11 -1.73 -7.32
N THR A 242 -8.41 -2.27 -6.34
CA THR A 242 -9.01 -2.84 -5.13
C THR A 242 -8.77 -1.91 -3.96
N VAL A 243 -9.82 -1.58 -3.20
CA VAL A 243 -9.72 -0.88 -1.93
C VAL A 243 -10.17 -1.80 -0.82
N THR A 244 -9.25 -2.10 0.09
CA THR A 244 -9.55 -2.87 1.30
C THR A 244 -9.69 -1.92 2.46
N MET A 245 -10.83 -1.94 3.13
CA MET A 245 -11.12 -1.14 4.31
C MET A 245 -11.56 -2.07 5.43
N PRO A 246 -11.18 -1.79 6.69
CA PRO A 246 -11.76 -2.50 7.81
C PRO A 246 -13.23 -2.14 7.86
N ASP A 247 -14.01 -3.15 8.01
CA ASP A 247 -15.42 -3.06 8.29
C ASP A 247 -15.59 -3.60 9.73
N ASP A 248 -16.69 -3.33 10.37
CA ASP A 248 -17.11 -3.82 11.69
C ASP A 248 -17.08 -5.36 11.84
N GLY A 249 -16.17 -6.02 11.12
CA GLY A 249 -15.80 -7.42 11.19
C GLY A 249 -15.85 -8.20 9.86
N SER A 250 -16.18 -7.59 8.73
CA SER A 250 -16.36 -8.33 7.47
C SER A 250 -15.42 -7.93 6.32
N GLY A 251 -14.58 -6.90 6.46
CA GLY A 251 -13.71 -6.41 5.38
C GLY A 251 -14.51 -5.99 4.15
N SER A 252 -14.68 -4.70 3.91
CA SER A 252 -15.34 -4.26 2.68
C SER A 252 -14.32 -4.10 1.57
N GLU A 253 -14.49 -4.86 0.51
CA GLU A 253 -13.74 -4.68 -0.71
C GLU A 253 -14.57 -3.80 -1.66
N TYR A 254 -13.92 -2.74 -2.13
CA TYR A 254 -14.43 -1.93 -3.23
C TYR A 254 -13.53 -2.17 -4.44
N CYS A 255 -14.12 -2.55 -5.56
CA CYS A 255 -13.37 -2.93 -6.74
C CYS A 255 -13.84 -2.12 -7.95
N GLN A 256 -12.88 -1.60 -8.72
CA GLN A 256 -13.13 -0.90 -9.99
C GLN A 256 -12.25 -1.43 -11.09
N GLY A 257 -12.84 -1.59 -12.29
CA GLY A 257 -12.10 -1.90 -13.50
C GLY A 257 -11.75 -0.66 -14.31
N ALA A 258 -10.64 -0.72 -15.01
CA ALA A 258 -10.25 0.25 -16.03
C ALA A 258 -9.64 -0.45 -17.24
N VAL A 259 -9.96 0.04 -18.43
CA VAL A 259 -9.44 -0.49 -19.70
C VAL A 259 -8.67 0.62 -20.41
N PHE A 260 -7.50 0.27 -20.94
CA PHE A 260 -6.64 1.19 -21.65
C PHE A 260 -6.29 0.66 -23.03
N ASP A 261 -6.17 1.57 -24.00
CA ASP A 261 -5.54 1.25 -25.27
C ASP A 261 -4.06 0.90 -25.05
N ARG A 262 -3.64 -0.26 -25.52
CA ARG A 262 -2.30 -0.80 -25.25
C ARG A 262 -1.17 -0.01 -25.91
N GLU A 263 -1.44 0.67 -27.02
CA GLU A 263 -0.43 1.45 -27.74
C GLU A 263 -0.22 2.84 -27.12
N THR A 264 -1.32 3.47 -26.65
CA THR A 264 -1.29 4.86 -26.19
C THR A 264 -1.36 5.04 -24.69
N GLY A 265 -1.90 4.05 -23.95
CA GLY A 265 -2.23 4.16 -22.52
C GLY A 265 -3.44 5.04 -22.24
N GLU A 266 -4.22 5.40 -23.25
CA GLU A 266 -5.43 6.20 -23.06
C GLU A 266 -6.57 5.32 -22.50
N TYR A 267 -7.29 5.86 -21.51
CA TYR A 267 -8.48 5.20 -20.96
C TYR A 267 -9.55 5.01 -22.02
N MET A 268 -10.16 3.84 -22.04
CA MET A 268 -11.28 3.45 -22.89
C MET A 268 -12.52 3.19 -22.05
N ASP A 269 -13.69 3.65 -22.52
CA ASP A 269 -14.94 3.25 -21.88
C ASP A 269 -15.18 1.74 -22.09
N THR A 270 -15.36 0.99 -20.99
CA THR A 270 -15.57 -0.48 -21.04
C THR A 270 -16.75 -0.86 -21.96
N TRP A 271 -17.73 0.02 -22.18
CA TRP A 271 -18.82 -0.22 -23.12
C TRP A 271 -18.38 -0.28 -24.58
N GLU A 272 -17.22 0.27 -24.93
CA GLU A 272 -16.64 0.17 -26.29
C GLU A 272 -16.17 -1.23 -26.64
N LEU A 273 -15.98 -2.09 -25.62
CA LEU A 273 -15.61 -3.48 -25.81
C LEU A 273 -16.75 -4.35 -26.37
N PHE A 274 -17.98 -3.84 -26.34
CA PHE A 274 -19.15 -4.57 -26.79
C PHE A 274 -19.53 -4.19 -28.23
N THR A 275 -20.04 -5.17 -28.97
CA THR A 275 -20.55 -4.99 -30.35
C THR A 275 -21.92 -4.32 -30.37
N CYS A 276 -22.60 -4.25 -29.23
CA CYS A 276 -23.92 -3.69 -29.04
C CYS A 276 -23.88 -2.47 -28.09
N GLY A 277 -24.98 -1.73 -28.03
CA GLY A 277 -25.05 -0.56 -27.15
C GLY A 277 -25.17 -0.94 -25.66
N LYS A 278 -24.74 -0.04 -24.74
CA LYS A 278 -24.75 -0.23 -23.29
C LYS A 278 -26.01 -0.95 -22.74
N LYS A 279 -27.19 -0.49 -23.12
CA LYS A 279 -28.46 -1.08 -22.62
C LYS A 279 -28.65 -2.55 -23.02
N GLU A 280 -28.23 -2.88 -24.23
CA GLU A 280 -28.32 -4.23 -24.76
C GLU A 280 -27.26 -5.12 -24.11
N ALA A 281 -26.02 -4.61 -23.97
CA ALA A 281 -24.95 -5.30 -23.26
C ALA A 281 -25.36 -5.63 -21.81
N ILE A 282 -25.88 -4.66 -21.05
CA ILE A 282 -26.38 -4.89 -19.68
C ILE A 282 -27.45 -6.00 -19.67
N LYS A 283 -28.41 -5.93 -20.61
CA LYS A 283 -29.46 -6.96 -20.67
C LYS A 283 -28.88 -8.34 -20.92
N GLU A 284 -27.99 -8.50 -21.88
CA GLU A 284 -27.37 -9.78 -22.23
C GLU A 284 -26.48 -10.30 -21.07
N ILE A 285 -25.72 -9.42 -20.39
CA ILE A 285 -24.94 -9.78 -19.18
C ILE A 285 -25.84 -10.37 -18.10
N LEU A 286 -26.95 -9.68 -17.77
CA LEU A 286 -27.88 -10.15 -16.75
C LEU A 286 -28.61 -11.44 -17.17
N ASP A 287 -28.93 -11.61 -18.47
CA ASP A 287 -29.54 -12.83 -19.01
C ASP A 287 -28.56 -14.02 -18.97
N MET A 288 -27.26 -13.78 -19.26
CA MET A 288 -26.21 -14.81 -19.15
C MET A 288 -25.97 -15.24 -17.71
N ALA A 289 -25.97 -14.27 -16.78
CA ALA A 289 -25.84 -14.54 -15.36
C ALA A 289 -27.09 -15.17 -14.71
N GLY A 290 -28.18 -15.34 -15.47
CA GLY A 290 -29.43 -15.91 -14.95
C GLY A 290 -30.18 -15.01 -13.98
N ILE A 291 -29.91 -13.72 -13.96
CA ILE A 291 -30.60 -12.75 -13.10
C ILE A 291 -31.96 -12.41 -13.70
N THR A 292 -32.98 -13.07 -13.20
CA THR A 292 -34.36 -12.97 -13.72
C THR A 292 -35.34 -12.34 -12.74
N GLU A 293 -34.99 -12.30 -11.45
CA GLU A 293 -35.91 -11.87 -10.39
C GLU A 293 -35.85 -10.34 -10.18
N GLU A 294 -37.03 -9.74 -10.08
CA GLU A 294 -37.18 -8.35 -9.65
C GLU A 294 -37.34 -8.27 -8.11
N PRO A 295 -36.83 -7.24 -7.42
CA PRO A 295 -36.24 -6.02 -7.97
C PRO A 295 -34.74 -6.09 -8.32
N LEU A 296 -34.04 -7.18 -7.95
CA LEU A 296 -32.58 -7.31 -8.11
C LEU A 296 -32.12 -6.98 -9.54
N ARG A 297 -32.80 -7.52 -10.54
CA ARG A 297 -32.45 -7.27 -11.95
C ARG A 297 -32.49 -5.78 -12.33
N SER A 298 -33.53 -5.07 -11.93
CA SER A 298 -33.64 -3.63 -12.21
C SER A 298 -32.63 -2.78 -11.44
N GLU A 299 -32.30 -3.16 -10.21
CA GLU A 299 -31.28 -2.50 -9.40
C GLU A 299 -29.90 -2.67 -10.02
N MET A 300 -29.52 -3.90 -10.41
CA MET A 300 -28.28 -4.19 -11.12
C MET A 300 -28.18 -3.43 -12.43
N ALA A 301 -29.24 -3.46 -13.25
CA ALA A 301 -29.27 -2.76 -14.52
C ALA A 301 -29.08 -1.23 -14.36
N ALA A 302 -29.60 -0.66 -13.28
CA ALA A 302 -29.48 0.77 -12.99
C ALA A 302 -28.09 1.16 -12.42
N SER A 303 -27.43 0.25 -11.72
CA SER A 303 -26.17 0.47 -11.03
C SER A 303 -24.95 0.07 -11.86
N MET A 304 -25.13 -0.72 -12.92
CA MET A 304 -24.03 -1.20 -13.75
C MET A 304 -23.44 -0.07 -14.60
N ASP A 305 -22.17 0.22 -14.40
CA ASP A 305 -21.42 1.17 -15.24
C ASP A 305 -20.06 0.59 -15.67
N SER A 306 -19.26 1.35 -16.40
CA SER A 306 -17.97 0.89 -16.92
C SER A 306 -16.95 0.63 -15.84
N LYS A 307 -17.06 1.30 -14.69
CA LYS A 307 -16.06 1.21 -13.63
C LYS A 307 -16.23 0.00 -12.73
N ASN A 308 -17.44 -0.52 -12.60
CA ASN A 308 -17.64 -1.72 -11.79
C ASN A 308 -17.52 -3.03 -12.57
N MET A 309 -16.98 -2.97 -13.77
CA MET A 309 -16.72 -4.13 -14.62
C MET A 309 -15.21 -4.36 -14.75
N VAL A 310 -14.75 -5.52 -14.32
CA VAL A 310 -13.34 -5.95 -14.40
C VAL A 310 -13.23 -7.10 -15.38
N LEU A 311 -12.29 -7.01 -16.31
CA LEU A 311 -11.97 -8.08 -17.24
C LEU A 311 -10.77 -8.87 -16.69
N PHE A 312 -10.91 -10.18 -16.65
CA PHE A 312 -9.85 -11.14 -16.32
C PHE A 312 -9.53 -11.99 -17.55
N ASP A 313 -8.48 -12.79 -17.48
CA ASP A 313 -8.11 -13.71 -18.58
C ASP A 313 -9.18 -14.77 -18.84
N GLU A 314 -9.99 -15.13 -17.85
CA GLU A 314 -10.98 -16.20 -17.93
C GLU A 314 -12.42 -15.68 -18.10
N GLY A 315 -12.68 -14.39 -17.86
CA GLY A 315 -14.04 -13.86 -17.89
C GLY A 315 -14.15 -12.40 -17.48
N ILE A 316 -15.37 -11.98 -17.22
CA ILE A 316 -15.70 -10.63 -16.76
C ILE A 316 -16.39 -10.76 -15.40
N GLU A 317 -16.00 -9.93 -14.45
CA GLU A 317 -16.69 -9.74 -13.18
C GLU A 317 -17.30 -8.35 -13.10
N VAL A 318 -18.50 -8.27 -12.56
CA VAL A 318 -19.20 -7.01 -12.30
C VAL A 318 -19.43 -6.90 -10.79
N TYR A 319 -18.85 -5.87 -10.19
CA TYR A 319 -18.87 -5.65 -8.76
C TYR A 319 -19.98 -4.68 -8.38
N PHE A 320 -20.79 -5.04 -7.42
CA PHE A 320 -21.81 -4.20 -6.82
C PHE A 320 -21.45 -4.02 -5.33
N PRO A 321 -20.77 -2.92 -4.97
CA PRO A 321 -20.38 -2.67 -3.60
C PRO A 321 -21.55 -2.69 -2.64
N ARG A 322 -21.29 -2.97 -1.37
CA ARG A 322 -22.27 -2.95 -0.29
C ARG A 322 -23.11 -1.66 -0.33
N GLY A 323 -24.42 -1.80 -0.19
CA GLY A 323 -25.36 -0.67 -0.23
C GLY A 323 -25.71 -0.16 -1.62
N THR A 324 -25.09 -0.68 -2.70
CA THR A 324 -25.45 -0.34 -4.07
C THR A 324 -26.80 -0.97 -4.49
N LEU A 325 -27.03 -2.21 -4.10
CA LEU A 325 -28.25 -2.95 -4.35
C LEU A 325 -29.10 -2.97 -3.08
N LYS A 326 -30.32 -2.44 -3.13
CA LYS A 326 -31.23 -2.39 -1.97
C LYS A 326 -31.72 -3.78 -1.54
N SER A 327 -31.71 -4.72 -2.47
CA SER A 327 -32.13 -6.11 -2.26
C SER A 327 -30.99 -7.02 -1.76
N GLN A 328 -29.76 -6.48 -1.64
CA GLN A 328 -28.57 -7.18 -1.17
C GLN A 328 -27.81 -6.31 -0.16
N GLU A 329 -27.53 -6.85 1.02
CA GLU A 329 -26.82 -6.12 2.07
C GLU A 329 -25.31 -6.18 1.89
N GLU A 330 -24.80 -7.26 1.26
CA GLU A 330 -23.39 -7.53 1.07
C GLU A 330 -22.89 -7.13 -0.33
N LEU A 331 -21.57 -7.12 -0.50
CA LEU A 331 -20.93 -7.09 -1.81
C LEU A 331 -21.49 -8.19 -2.70
N TYR A 332 -21.91 -7.86 -3.90
CA TYR A 332 -22.36 -8.83 -4.89
C TYR A 332 -21.45 -8.81 -6.11
N ILE A 333 -20.90 -9.96 -6.46
CA ILE A 333 -20.04 -10.12 -7.64
C ILE A 333 -20.79 -11.02 -8.64
N LEU A 334 -20.93 -10.52 -9.86
CA LEU A 334 -21.53 -11.26 -10.97
C LEU A 334 -20.39 -11.65 -11.91
N GLY A 335 -20.06 -12.95 -11.96
CA GLY A 335 -19.03 -13.50 -12.84
C GLY A 335 -19.64 -14.10 -14.12
N LEU A 336 -18.94 -13.90 -15.23
CA LEU A 336 -19.26 -14.47 -16.55
C LEU A 336 -17.98 -15.01 -17.18
N ASP A 337 -17.98 -16.30 -17.50
CA ASP A 337 -16.89 -16.92 -18.27
C ASP A 337 -16.98 -16.52 -19.76
N TYR A 338 -15.85 -16.53 -20.47
CA TYR A 338 -15.80 -16.31 -21.92
C TYR A 338 -16.38 -17.51 -22.68
N ASP A 339 -17.70 -17.66 -22.64
CA ASP A 339 -18.46 -18.62 -23.44
C ASP A 339 -18.85 -18.04 -24.82
N ASP A 340 -19.45 -18.87 -25.69
CA ASP A 340 -19.88 -18.46 -27.03
C ASP A 340 -20.88 -17.28 -27.02
N ARG A 341 -21.65 -17.09 -25.94
CA ARG A 341 -22.63 -16.01 -25.80
C ARG A 341 -21.93 -14.70 -25.46
N LEU A 342 -21.05 -14.70 -24.46
CA LEU A 342 -20.29 -13.51 -24.08
C LEU A 342 -19.37 -13.08 -25.22
N LEU A 343 -18.64 -14.03 -25.81
CA LEU A 343 -17.80 -13.78 -26.99
C LEU A 343 -18.60 -13.23 -28.19
N GLY A 344 -19.86 -13.63 -28.34
CA GLY A 344 -20.77 -13.15 -29.40
C GLY A 344 -21.14 -11.68 -29.28
N ILE A 345 -21.02 -11.07 -28.12
CA ILE A 345 -21.32 -9.65 -27.89
C ILE A 345 -20.08 -8.78 -27.65
N LEU A 346 -18.90 -9.39 -27.52
CA LEU A 346 -17.62 -8.64 -27.41
C LEU A 346 -17.02 -8.36 -28.78
N GLN A 347 -16.28 -7.28 -28.89
CA GLN A 347 -15.39 -7.03 -30.02
C GLN A 347 -14.28 -8.10 -30.03
N GLU A 348 -13.93 -8.60 -31.19
CA GLU A 348 -12.89 -9.65 -31.31
C GLU A 348 -11.54 -9.21 -30.71
N TRP A 349 -11.20 -7.94 -30.84
CA TRP A 349 -9.96 -7.37 -30.30
C TRP A 349 -10.01 -7.15 -28.77
N ALA A 350 -11.19 -7.16 -28.15
CA ALA A 350 -11.38 -6.91 -26.73
C ALA A 350 -11.21 -8.20 -25.87
N VAL A 351 -11.25 -9.36 -26.51
CA VAL A 351 -11.12 -10.64 -25.81
C VAL A 351 -9.67 -10.84 -25.38
N PRO A 352 -9.40 -10.97 -24.05
CA PRO A 352 -8.07 -11.28 -23.58
C PRO A 352 -7.55 -12.58 -24.18
N ARG A 353 -6.29 -12.60 -24.55
CA ARG A 353 -5.61 -13.80 -25.03
C ARG A 353 -4.59 -14.21 -24.00
N ILE A 354 -4.63 -15.45 -23.57
CA ILE A 354 -3.57 -16.02 -22.74
C ILE A 354 -2.30 -15.92 -23.59
N ILE A 355 -1.38 -15.09 -23.15
CA ILE A 355 -0.03 -15.01 -23.74
C ILE A 355 0.71 -16.23 -23.22
N GLU A 356 0.86 -17.29 -24.06
CA GLU A 356 1.63 -18.49 -23.77
C GLU A 356 3.14 -18.21 -23.61
#